data_5e1500c04eb20342c7bc35e7b81ffa7c
#
_entry.id   5e1500c04eb20342c7bc35e7b81ffa7c
#
_cell.length_a   1.000
_cell.length_b   1.000
_cell.length_c   1.000
_cell.angle_alpha   90.00
_cell.angle_beta   90.00
_cell.angle_gamma   90.00
#
_symmetry.space_group_name_H-M   'P 1'
#
loop_
_entity.id
_entity.type
_entity.pdbx_description
1 polymer ?
#
loop_
_entity_poly.entity_id
_entity_poly.type
_entity_poly.pdbx_seq_one_letter_code
_entity_poly.pdbx_strand_id
1 'polypeptide(L)'
;MQLSLGKKIIFYIFLIIFLSTLNSKHASEIRFKNVDQITVLGLQENEKQDLLNDLQLLNLNNIFFLKKFELTNKLEANKLIENYTIFKKYPSSIVIKVNKTKFLANVFNNGKSFVLGSNGKLIESIEKKSNLPNIFGEYDKDSFFNLLKSLKNSNFRISNIKNLYFFKSGRWDIETKLDVIIKLPKDNLKDSLNLSLDILKNNEFKKVKILDLRQHNQIIINEG
;
A
#
# COMPACT_ATOMS: atom_id res chain seq x y z
N MET A 1 -35.42 36.07 23.61
CA MET A 1 -35.16 37.37 24.25
C MET A 1 -34.71 38.37 23.15
N GLN A 2 -35.66 39.23 22.67
CA GLN A 2 -35.34 40.23 21.64
C GLN A 2 -34.63 41.41 22.29
N LEU A 3 -33.36 41.63 21.89
CA LEU A 3 -32.65 42.85 22.30
C LEU A 3 -33.36 44.11 21.79
N SER A 4 -33.54 45.11 22.65
CA SER A 4 -34.16 46.39 22.27
C SER A 4 -33.32 47.07 21.17
N LEU A 5 -33.94 47.82 20.30
CA LEU A 5 -33.36 48.45 19.12
C LEU A 5 -32.06 49.22 19.47
N GLY A 6 -32.04 49.93 20.59
CA GLY A 6 -30.87 50.65 21.06
C GLY A 6 -29.67 49.74 21.40
N LYS A 7 -29.91 48.59 22.02
CA LYS A 7 -28.85 47.62 22.32
C LYS A 7 -28.26 46.97 21.06
N LYS A 8 -29.04 46.80 20.03
CA LYS A 8 -28.56 46.30 18.71
C LYS A 8 -27.66 47.34 18.06
N ILE A 9 -28.03 48.62 18.09
CA ILE A 9 -27.23 49.70 17.51
C ILE A 9 -25.89 49.83 18.23
N ILE A 10 -25.88 49.80 19.56
CA ILE A 10 -24.65 49.83 20.35
C ILE A 10 -23.76 48.62 20.02
N PHE A 11 -24.32 47.45 19.88
CA PHE A 11 -23.58 46.25 19.49
C PHE A 11 -22.93 46.39 18.10
N TYR A 12 -23.66 46.92 17.11
CA TYR A 12 -23.10 47.13 15.78
C TYR A 12 -22.01 48.21 15.75
N ILE A 13 -22.18 49.30 16.51
CA ILE A 13 -21.14 50.34 16.66
C ILE A 13 -19.87 49.73 17.29
N PHE A 14 -20.04 48.92 18.35
CA PHE A 14 -18.91 48.25 18.98
C PHE A 14 -18.23 47.27 18.01
N LEU A 15 -19.01 46.52 17.21
CA LEU A 15 -18.49 45.61 16.19
C LEU A 15 -17.70 46.36 15.11
N ILE A 16 -18.17 47.53 14.65
CA ILE A 16 -17.47 48.37 13.66
C ILE A 16 -16.17 48.88 14.23
N ILE A 17 -16.18 49.39 15.49
CA ILE A 17 -14.97 49.87 16.17
C ILE A 17 -13.98 48.70 16.33
N PHE A 18 -14.44 47.53 16.75
CA PHE A 18 -13.61 46.33 16.90
C PHE A 18 -13.02 45.90 15.56
N LEU A 19 -13.79 45.86 14.49
CA LEU A 19 -13.30 45.56 13.15
C LEU A 19 -12.32 46.61 12.62
N SER A 20 -12.52 47.91 12.95
CA SER A 20 -11.59 48.96 12.54
C SER A 20 -10.27 48.90 13.30
N THR A 21 -10.24 48.42 14.54
CA THR A 21 -8.99 48.21 15.29
C THR A 21 -8.19 47.01 14.76
N LEU A 22 -8.83 46.05 14.05
CA LEU A 22 -8.16 44.99 13.37
C LEU A 22 -7.42 45.42 12.09
N ASN A 23 -7.63 46.68 11.64
CA ASN A 23 -6.92 47.26 10.51
C ASN A 23 -5.53 47.79 10.93
N SER A 24 -4.81 47.00 11.71
CA SER A 24 -3.43 47.28 12.05
C SER A 24 -2.54 46.99 10.83
N LYS A 25 -1.45 47.72 10.68
CA LYS A 25 -0.43 47.52 9.64
C LYS A 25 0.08 46.09 9.60
N HIS A 26 -0.08 45.31 10.68
CA HIS A 26 0.22 43.89 10.75
C HIS A 26 -0.78 43.01 10.00
N ALA A 27 -2.04 43.40 9.81
CA ALA A 27 -3.01 42.64 9.01
C ALA A 27 -2.71 42.73 7.50
N SER A 28 -2.13 43.84 7.04
CA SER A 28 -1.69 44.00 5.64
C SER A 28 -0.42 43.21 5.31
N GLU A 29 0.31 42.77 6.33
CA GLU A 29 1.49 41.89 6.17
C GLU A 29 1.17 40.41 6.22
N ILE A 30 -0.09 39.98 6.40
CA ILE A 30 -0.52 38.60 6.19
C ILE A 30 -0.49 38.36 4.66
N ARG A 31 0.71 38.40 4.08
CA ARG A 31 0.96 37.79 2.77
C ARG A 31 0.80 36.31 2.99
N PHE A 32 -0.25 35.76 2.44
CA PHE A 32 -0.44 34.35 2.38
C PHE A 32 0.75 33.74 1.64
N LYS A 33 1.74 33.27 2.37
CA LYS A 33 2.94 32.66 1.78
C LYS A 33 2.56 31.39 1.02
N ASN A 34 3.22 31.16 -0.09
CA ASN A 34 3.18 29.87 -0.76
C ASN A 34 3.78 28.81 0.16
N VAL A 35 3.48 27.55 -0.12
CA VAL A 35 4.09 26.41 0.60
C VAL A 35 5.59 26.47 0.34
N ASP A 36 6.38 26.72 1.38
CA ASP A 36 7.84 26.82 1.34
C ASP A 36 8.53 25.58 1.91
N GLN A 37 7.83 24.80 2.73
CA GLN A 37 8.39 23.62 3.36
C GLN A 37 7.48 22.41 3.22
N ILE A 38 8.03 21.32 2.64
CA ILE A 38 7.39 20.02 2.59
C ILE A 38 8.24 19.03 3.39
N THR A 39 7.62 18.36 4.35
CA THR A 39 8.27 17.30 5.14
C THR A 39 7.59 15.97 4.84
N VAL A 40 8.37 14.97 4.45
CA VAL A 40 7.90 13.60 4.23
C VAL A 40 8.42 12.71 5.35
N LEU A 41 7.53 11.90 5.94
CA LEU A 41 7.83 10.96 7.01
C LEU A 41 7.38 9.55 6.60
N GLY A 42 8.15 8.52 6.98
CA GLY A 42 7.78 7.10 6.76
C GLY A 42 8.45 6.41 5.57
N LEU A 43 9.33 7.11 4.85
CA LEU A 43 10.19 6.55 3.80
C LEU A 43 11.66 6.55 4.24
N GLN A 44 12.48 5.73 3.58
CA GLN A 44 13.94 5.79 3.71
C GLN A 44 14.47 7.07 3.04
N GLU A 45 15.67 7.52 3.42
CA GLU A 45 16.16 8.85 3.00
C GLU A 45 16.22 9.02 1.47
N ASN A 46 16.70 8.03 0.73
CA ASN A 46 16.75 8.09 -0.73
C ASN A 46 15.33 8.18 -1.35
N GLU A 47 14.42 7.31 -0.89
CA GLU A 47 13.01 7.28 -1.36
C GLU A 47 12.28 8.58 -1.02
N LYS A 48 12.59 9.15 0.14
CA LYS A 48 12.05 10.43 0.59
C LYS A 48 12.55 11.57 -0.29
N GLN A 49 13.84 11.57 -0.64
CA GLN A 49 14.43 12.60 -1.49
C GLN A 49 13.82 12.57 -2.90
N ASP A 50 13.65 11.38 -3.49
CA ASP A 50 12.99 11.23 -4.78
C ASP A 50 11.56 11.78 -4.77
N LEU A 51 10.80 11.45 -3.72
CA LEU A 51 9.44 11.97 -3.57
C LEU A 51 9.43 13.49 -3.36
N LEU A 52 10.36 14.04 -2.57
CA LEU A 52 10.47 15.48 -2.36
C LEU A 52 10.79 16.22 -3.66
N ASN A 53 11.69 15.69 -4.48
CA ASN A 53 12.01 16.26 -5.79
C ASN A 53 10.76 16.31 -6.69
N ASP A 54 9.99 15.22 -6.73
CA ASP A 54 8.72 15.16 -7.47
C ASP A 54 7.68 16.18 -6.98
N LEU A 55 7.61 16.38 -5.65
CA LEU A 55 6.67 17.31 -5.02
C LEU A 55 7.09 18.77 -5.17
N GLN A 56 8.40 19.06 -5.18
CA GLN A 56 8.93 20.43 -5.39
C GLN A 56 8.65 20.94 -6.82
N LEU A 57 8.52 20.04 -7.79
CA LEU A 57 8.10 20.39 -9.16
C LEU A 57 6.64 20.88 -9.22
N LEU A 58 5.85 20.59 -8.19
CA LEU A 58 4.49 21.12 -8.07
C LEU A 58 4.55 22.57 -7.61
N ASN A 59 4.00 23.48 -8.40
CA ASN A 59 3.88 24.87 -8.03
C ASN A 59 2.77 25.03 -6.96
N LEU A 60 3.12 24.63 -5.71
CA LEU A 60 2.18 24.65 -4.60
C LEU A 60 1.94 26.10 -4.18
N ASN A 61 0.77 26.61 -4.54
CA ASN A 61 0.29 27.90 -4.14
C ASN A 61 0.10 27.96 -2.61
N ASN A 62 -0.48 29.06 -2.15
CA ASN A 62 -0.85 29.28 -0.78
C ASN A 62 -1.52 28.05 -0.12
N ILE A 63 -1.11 27.72 1.09
CA ILE A 63 -1.59 26.57 1.86
C ILE A 63 -3.12 26.57 2.07
N PHE A 64 -3.78 27.75 2.10
CA PHE A 64 -5.22 27.90 2.25
C PHE A 64 -5.97 27.46 0.97
N PHE A 65 -5.40 27.80 -0.20
CA PHE A 65 -5.96 27.48 -1.53
C PHE A 65 -5.29 26.27 -2.18
N LEU A 66 -4.54 25.50 -1.40
CA LEU A 66 -3.83 24.32 -1.89
C LEU A 66 -4.80 23.36 -2.58
N LYS A 67 -4.62 23.17 -3.86
CA LYS A 67 -5.31 22.15 -4.65
C LYS A 67 -4.75 20.78 -4.27
N LYS A 68 -5.44 20.08 -3.38
CA LYS A 68 -5.02 18.74 -2.94
C LYS A 68 -4.83 17.77 -4.10
N PHE A 69 -5.56 17.95 -5.19
CA PHE A 69 -5.60 17.04 -6.33
C PHE A 69 -4.20 16.77 -6.93
N GLU A 70 -3.41 17.79 -7.21
CA GLU A 70 -2.06 17.62 -7.79
C GLU A 70 -1.13 16.86 -6.83
N LEU A 71 -1.22 17.19 -5.56
CA LEU A 71 -0.43 16.54 -4.51
C LEU A 71 -0.85 15.07 -4.33
N THR A 72 -2.16 14.79 -4.29
CA THR A 72 -2.69 13.42 -4.17
C THR A 72 -2.32 12.57 -5.39
N ASN A 73 -2.44 13.10 -6.60
CA ASN A 73 -2.06 12.38 -7.81
C ASN A 73 -0.60 11.94 -7.81
N LYS A 74 0.32 12.81 -7.36
CA LYS A 74 1.74 12.44 -7.24
C LYS A 74 1.98 11.37 -6.19
N LEU A 75 1.32 11.48 -5.02
CA LEU A 75 1.42 10.48 -3.98
C LEU A 75 0.83 9.13 -4.40
N GLU A 76 -0.32 9.14 -5.08
CA GLU A 76 -0.96 7.94 -5.59
C GLU A 76 -0.19 7.30 -6.76
N ALA A 77 0.50 8.08 -7.57
CA ALA A 77 1.36 7.57 -8.63
C ALA A 77 2.61 6.86 -8.07
N ASN A 78 3.08 7.24 -6.89
CA ASN A 78 4.26 6.64 -6.29
C ASN A 78 3.99 5.18 -5.89
N LYS A 79 4.82 4.27 -6.41
CA LYS A 79 4.64 2.82 -6.24
C LYS A 79 5.00 2.33 -4.84
N LEU A 80 5.81 3.10 -4.09
CA LEU A 80 6.25 2.74 -2.74
C LEU A 80 5.22 3.11 -1.67
N ILE A 81 4.20 3.89 -2.02
CA ILE A 81 3.20 4.38 -1.06
C ILE A 81 2.01 3.43 -1.00
N GLU A 82 1.75 2.87 0.19
CA GLU A 82 0.55 2.10 0.52
C GLU A 82 -0.62 3.04 0.79
N ASN A 83 -0.40 3.95 1.73
CA ASN A 83 -1.34 5.02 2.08
C ASN A 83 -0.58 6.21 2.66
N TYR A 84 -1.25 7.35 2.74
CA TYR A 84 -0.66 8.58 3.23
C TYR A 84 -1.68 9.46 3.95
N THR A 85 -1.18 10.39 4.77
CA THR A 85 -1.97 11.44 5.40
C THR A 85 -1.24 12.78 5.24
N ILE A 86 -1.96 13.81 4.82
CA ILE A 86 -1.43 15.15 4.60
C ILE A 86 -1.91 16.08 5.72
N PHE A 87 -0.96 16.69 6.42
CA PHE A 87 -1.21 17.70 7.46
C PHE A 87 -0.74 19.06 6.97
N LYS A 88 -1.63 20.04 7.04
CA LYS A 88 -1.28 21.44 6.83
C LYS A 88 -0.74 22.02 8.12
N LYS A 89 0.46 22.57 8.10
CA LYS A 89 1.04 23.36 9.20
C LYS A 89 1.14 24.81 8.75
N TYR A 90 0.21 25.63 9.22
CA TYR A 90 0.19 27.04 8.91
C TYR A 90 1.43 27.77 9.45
N PRO A 91 1.96 28.84 8.76
CA PRO A 91 1.33 29.45 7.59
C PRO A 91 1.70 28.82 6.23
N SER A 92 2.77 28.01 6.10
CA SER A 92 3.37 27.70 4.79
C SER A 92 3.97 26.28 4.69
N SER A 93 3.72 25.39 5.67
CA SER A 93 4.35 24.08 5.71
C SER A 93 3.35 22.92 5.55
N ILE A 94 3.78 21.85 4.89
CA ILE A 94 3.02 20.61 4.73
C ILE A 94 3.82 19.45 5.31
N VAL A 95 3.17 18.59 6.09
CA VAL A 95 3.73 17.32 6.56
C VAL A 95 2.95 16.17 5.94
N ILE A 96 3.64 15.32 5.22
CA ILE A 96 3.08 14.12 4.58
C ILE A 96 3.60 12.90 5.35
N LYS A 97 2.71 12.19 6.04
CA LYS A 97 3.01 10.91 6.64
C LYS A 97 2.67 9.81 5.65
N VAL A 98 3.65 9.00 5.31
CA VAL A 98 3.53 7.90 4.35
C VAL A 98 3.69 6.58 5.07
N ASN A 99 2.81 5.62 4.79
CA ASN A 99 3.05 4.23 5.08
C ASN A 99 3.58 3.55 3.81
N LYS A 100 4.78 3.00 3.92
CA LYS A 100 5.42 2.30 2.81
C LYS A 100 4.73 0.96 2.55
N THR A 101 4.57 0.62 1.26
CA THR A 101 4.05 -0.69 0.84
C THR A 101 4.96 -1.83 1.31
N LYS A 102 4.36 -2.96 1.67
CA LYS A 102 5.10 -4.19 2.02
C LYS A 102 5.37 -4.98 0.75
N PHE A 103 6.58 -5.48 0.60
CA PHE A 103 6.93 -6.33 -0.52
C PHE A 103 6.42 -7.75 -0.29
N LEU A 104 5.72 -8.31 -1.27
CA LEU A 104 5.01 -9.58 -1.15
C LEU A 104 5.62 -10.71 -1.97
N ALA A 105 6.09 -10.41 -3.19
CA ALA A 105 6.64 -11.40 -4.10
C ALA A 105 7.56 -10.76 -5.14
N ASN A 106 8.48 -11.55 -5.69
CA ASN A 106 9.23 -11.18 -6.88
C ASN A 106 8.42 -11.57 -8.13
N VAL A 107 8.42 -10.71 -9.14
CA VAL A 107 7.74 -10.91 -10.43
C VAL A 107 8.74 -10.65 -11.54
N PHE A 108 8.76 -11.53 -12.54
CA PHE A 108 9.60 -11.35 -13.73
C PHE A 108 8.69 -11.09 -14.93
N ASN A 109 8.92 -9.98 -15.61
CA ASN A 109 8.16 -9.62 -16.80
C ASN A 109 9.09 -9.01 -17.84
N ASN A 110 9.06 -9.53 -19.08
CA ASN A 110 9.86 -9.04 -20.20
C ASN A 110 11.35 -8.86 -19.89
N GLY A 111 11.96 -9.83 -19.18
CA GLY A 111 13.37 -9.81 -18.82
C GLY A 111 13.74 -8.83 -17.69
N LYS A 112 12.76 -8.14 -17.11
CA LYS A 112 12.96 -7.24 -15.98
C LYS A 112 12.42 -7.83 -14.68
N SER A 113 13.11 -7.51 -13.59
CA SER A 113 12.70 -7.88 -12.24
C SER A 113 11.84 -6.80 -11.61
N PHE A 114 10.76 -7.22 -10.99
CA PHE A 114 9.86 -6.36 -10.21
C PHE A 114 9.59 -6.99 -8.86
N VAL A 115 9.20 -6.15 -7.91
CA VAL A 115 8.65 -6.57 -6.64
C VAL A 115 7.19 -6.13 -6.57
N LEU A 116 6.31 -7.05 -6.24
CA LEU A 116 4.89 -6.76 -6.02
C LEU A 116 4.68 -6.24 -4.61
N GLY A 117 4.13 -5.03 -4.52
CA GLY A 117 3.75 -4.40 -3.26
C GLY A 117 2.39 -4.83 -2.74
N SER A 118 2.13 -4.61 -1.44
CA SER A 118 0.81 -4.83 -0.82
C SER A 118 -0.28 -3.92 -1.40
N ASN A 119 0.11 -2.80 -2.00
CA ASN A 119 -0.77 -1.91 -2.77
C ASN A 119 -1.07 -2.42 -4.20
N GLY A 120 -0.59 -3.60 -4.57
CA GLY A 120 -0.78 -4.19 -5.89
C GLY A 120 0.02 -3.55 -7.02
N LYS A 121 0.97 -2.67 -6.72
CA LYS A 121 1.83 -2.03 -7.72
C LYS A 121 3.12 -2.81 -7.91
N LEU A 122 3.61 -2.83 -9.16
CA LEU A 122 4.91 -3.42 -9.49
C LEU A 122 5.99 -2.35 -9.40
N ILE A 123 6.98 -2.60 -8.55
CA ILE A 123 8.13 -1.74 -8.31
C ILE A 123 9.32 -2.37 -9.01
N GLU A 124 9.94 -1.67 -9.94
CA GLU A 124 11.15 -2.15 -10.62
C GLU A 124 12.27 -2.34 -9.59
N SER A 125 12.92 -3.48 -9.62
CA SER A 125 14.02 -3.82 -8.70
C SER A 125 15.18 -4.37 -9.50
N ILE A 126 16.37 -3.82 -9.28
CA ILE A 126 17.59 -4.30 -9.92
C ILE A 126 17.94 -5.70 -9.42
N GLU A 127 17.63 -5.99 -8.16
CA GLU A 127 17.93 -7.27 -7.51
C GLU A 127 16.68 -7.97 -6.99
N LYS A 128 16.67 -9.27 -7.13
CA LYS A 128 15.67 -10.16 -6.54
C LYS A 128 15.75 -10.09 -5.01
N LYS A 129 14.61 -9.95 -4.34
CA LYS A 129 14.54 -10.06 -2.88
C LYS A 129 14.52 -11.53 -2.46
N SER A 130 15.61 -12.01 -1.89
CA SER A 130 15.82 -13.44 -1.55
C SER A 130 14.78 -14.03 -0.58
N ASN A 131 14.15 -13.18 0.24
CA ASN A 131 13.17 -13.62 1.25
C ASN A 131 11.73 -13.68 0.74
N LEU A 132 11.48 -13.31 -0.52
CA LEU A 132 10.16 -13.29 -1.11
C LEU A 132 9.97 -14.46 -2.10
N PRO A 133 8.75 -15.03 -2.20
CA PRO A 133 8.46 -16.01 -3.22
C PRO A 133 8.52 -15.38 -4.62
N ASN A 134 8.80 -16.19 -5.63
CA ASN A 134 8.71 -15.76 -7.02
C ASN A 134 7.34 -16.13 -7.58
N ILE A 135 6.78 -15.27 -8.42
CA ILE A 135 5.54 -15.53 -9.16
C ILE A 135 5.89 -15.81 -10.62
N PHE A 136 5.35 -16.89 -11.15
CA PHE A 136 5.44 -17.30 -12.54
C PHE A 136 4.05 -17.41 -13.16
N GLY A 137 3.92 -17.06 -14.42
CA GLY A 137 2.66 -17.03 -15.17
C GLY A 137 2.01 -15.66 -15.20
N GLU A 138 1.05 -15.50 -16.10
CA GLU A 138 0.27 -14.26 -16.26
C GLU A 138 -0.86 -14.24 -15.23
N TYR A 139 -0.53 -13.82 -14.00
CA TYR A 139 -1.48 -13.82 -12.90
C TYR A 139 -2.36 -12.56 -12.90
N ASP A 140 -3.58 -12.74 -12.41
CA ASP A 140 -4.49 -11.68 -12.05
C ASP A 140 -4.28 -11.23 -10.61
N LYS A 141 -4.32 -9.91 -10.37
CA LYS A 141 -4.08 -9.34 -9.04
C LYS A 141 -5.06 -9.85 -8.00
N ASP A 142 -6.34 -9.90 -8.34
CA ASP A 142 -7.38 -10.30 -7.39
C ASP A 142 -7.22 -11.77 -7.01
N SER A 143 -6.84 -12.62 -7.95
CA SER A 143 -6.49 -14.03 -7.70
C SER A 143 -5.31 -14.16 -6.74
N PHE A 144 -4.26 -13.34 -6.93
CA PHE A 144 -3.11 -13.35 -6.01
C PHE A 144 -3.50 -12.89 -4.61
N PHE A 145 -4.27 -11.80 -4.48
CA PHE A 145 -4.72 -11.32 -3.16
C PHE A 145 -5.67 -12.32 -2.47
N ASN A 146 -6.50 -13.05 -3.24
CA ASN A 146 -7.31 -14.14 -2.72
C ASN A 146 -6.45 -15.30 -2.18
N LEU A 147 -5.38 -15.67 -2.90
CA LEU A 147 -4.40 -16.65 -2.40
C LEU A 147 -3.75 -16.16 -1.10
N LEU A 148 -3.29 -14.90 -1.05
CA LEU A 148 -2.70 -14.31 0.16
C LEU A 148 -3.68 -14.29 1.35
N LYS A 149 -4.95 -13.98 1.10
CA LYS A 149 -5.99 -14.03 2.12
C LYS A 149 -6.18 -15.45 2.64
N SER A 150 -6.18 -16.44 1.75
CA SER A 150 -6.29 -17.84 2.12
C SER A 150 -5.07 -18.35 2.90
N LEU A 151 -3.86 -17.94 2.50
CA LEU A 151 -2.62 -18.21 3.25
C LEU A 151 -2.67 -17.60 4.66
N LYS A 152 -3.11 -16.35 4.78
CA LYS A 152 -3.26 -15.66 6.08
C LYS A 152 -4.27 -16.34 7.00
N ASN A 153 -5.34 -16.89 6.43
CA ASN A 153 -6.42 -17.57 7.16
C ASN A 153 -6.16 -19.07 7.39
N SER A 154 -5.08 -19.59 6.83
CA SER A 154 -4.59 -20.95 7.03
C SER A 154 -3.39 -20.96 7.98
N ASN A 155 -2.94 -22.14 8.36
CA ASN A 155 -1.70 -22.32 9.09
C ASN A 155 -0.45 -22.29 8.19
N PHE A 156 -0.63 -22.14 6.87
CA PHE A 156 0.47 -22.16 5.90
C PHE A 156 1.18 -20.82 5.83
N ARG A 157 2.47 -20.81 6.15
CA ARG A 157 3.26 -19.57 6.18
C ARG A 157 3.82 -19.25 4.80
N ILE A 158 3.64 -18.01 4.34
CA ILE A 158 4.22 -17.52 3.07
C ILE A 158 5.75 -17.64 3.05
N SER A 159 6.41 -17.58 4.21
CA SER A 159 7.85 -17.77 4.34
C SER A 159 8.34 -19.16 3.92
N ASN A 160 7.46 -20.15 3.86
CA ASN A 160 7.79 -21.50 3.42
C ASN A 160 7.66 -21.67 1.90
N ILE A 161 7.19 -20.64 1.20
CA ILE A 161 7.00 -20.67 -0.25
C ILE A 161 8.29 -20.20 -0.92
N LYS A 162 8.72 -20.95 -1.93
CA LYS A 162 9.83 -20.62 -2.82
C LYS A 162 9.30 -19.98 -4.10
N ASN A 163 8.34 -20.67 -4.76
CA ASN A 163 7.75 -20.24 -6.01
C ASN A 163 6.22 -20.40 -6.00
N LEU A 164 5.55 -19.54 -6.75
CA LEU A 164 4.12 -19.56 -7.02
C LEU A 164 3.93 -19.64 -8.53
N TYR A 165 3.17 -20.59 -8.99
CA TYR A 165 2.86 -20.78 -10.41
C TYR A 165 1.37 -20.53 -10.65
N PHE A 166 1.05 -19.54 -11.46
CA PHE A 166 -0.31 -19.26 -11.86
C PHE A 166 -0.61 -19.86 -13.22
N PHE A 167 -1.76 -20.48 -13.35
CA PHE A 167 -2.22 -21.11 -14.58
C PHE A 167 -3.44 -20.38 -15.16
N LYS A 168 -3.60 -20.41 -16.48
CA LYS A 168 -4.75 -19.81 -17.19
C LYS A 168 -6.12 -20.33 -16.71
N SER A 169 -6.14 -21.51 -16.07
CA SER A 169 -7.34 -22.05 -15.41
C SER A 169 -7.77 -21.31 -14.14
N GLY A 170 -6.99 -20.30 -13.70
CA GLY A 170 -7.25 -19.54 -12.49
C GLY A 170 -6.78 -20.21 -11.20
N ARG A 171 -5.95 -21.25 -11.28
CA ARG A 171 -5.41 -21.96 -10.12
C ARG A 171 -3.96 -21.59 -9.85
N TRP A 172 -3.55 -21.85 -8.61
CA TRP A 172 -2.18 -21.70 -8.14
C TRP A 172 -1.57 -23.03 -7.78
N ASP A 173 -0.31 -23.24 -8.17
CA ASP A 173 0.53 -24.28 -7.60
C ASP A 173 1.62 -23.62 -6.76
N ILE A 174 1.97 -24.21 -5.62
CA ILE A 174 2.96 -23.70 -4.67
C ILE A 174 4.15 -24.65 -4.68
N GLU A 175 5.35 -24.14 -4.92
CA GLU A 175 6.59 -24.83 -4.61
C GLU A 175 7.11 -24.34 -3.26
N THR A 176 7.28 -25.27 -2.34
CA THR A 176 7.80 -24.97 -1.00
C THR A 176 9.32 -24.87 -1.03
N LYS A 177 9.91 -24.33 0.05
CA LYS A 177 11.38 -24.32 0.24
C LYS A 177 11.98 -25.72 0.48
N LEU A 178 11.14 -26.71 0.70
CA LEU A 178 11.53 -28.13 0.79
C LEU A 178 11.40 -28.86 -0.57
N ASP A 179 11.26 -28.11 -1.65
CA ASP A 179 11.11 -28.59 -3.02
C ASP A 179 9.92 -29.53 -3.22
N VAL A 180 8.83 -29.31 -2.46
CA VAL A 180 7.54 -29.99 -2.65
C VAL A 180 6.61 -29.09 -3.45
N ILE A 181 6.00 -29.61 -4.50
CA ILE A 181 5.00 -28.93 -5.31
C ILE A 181 3.61 -29.30 -4.81
N ILE A 182 2.85 -28.30 -4.39
CA ILE A 182 1.45 -28.44 -3.96
C ILE A 182 0.57 -27.84 -5.06
N LYS A 183 -0.23 -28.70 -5.72
CA LYS A 183 -1.19 -28.28 -6.73
C LYS A 183 -2.52 -27.99 -6.07
N LEU A 184 -2.93 -26.72 -6.04
CA LEU A 184 -4.14 -26.29 -5.36
C LEU A 184 -5.36 -26.31 -6.28
N PRO A 185 -6.56 -26.57 -5.74
CA PRO A 185 -7.81 -26.33 -6.46
C PRO A 185 -8.02 -24.83 -6.68
N LYS A 186 -8.97 -24.45 -7.54
CA LYS A 186 -9.35 -23.06 -7.73
C LYS A 186 -10.10 -22.51 -6.50
N ASP A 187 -10.94 -23.35 -5.90
CA ASP A 187 -11.79 -23.01 -4.76
C ASP A 187 -11.32 -23.74 -3.49
N ASN A 188 -11.79 -23.32 -2.31
CA ASN A 188 -11.42 -23.91 -1.01
C ASN A 188 -9.92 -23.91 -0.69
N LEU A 189 -9.21 -22.87 -1.14
CA LEU A 189 -7.76 -22.73 -0.96
C LEU A 189 -7.32 -22.89 0.50
N LYS A 190 -8.08 -22.32 1.48
CA LYS A 190 -7.73 -22.40 2.90
C LYS A 190 -7.67 -23.84 3.40
N ASP A 191 -8.69 -24.62 3.10
CA ASP A 191 -8.78 -26.01 3.59
C ASP A 191 -7.74 -26.90 2.91
N SER A 192 -7.50 -26.68 1.61
CA SER A 192 -6.43 -27.36 0.87
C SER A 192 -5.03 -27.02 1.41
N LEU A 193 -4.79 -25.78 1.80
CA LEU A 193 -3.54 -25.34 2.44
C LEU A 193 -3.33 -26.00 3.81
N ASN A 194 -4.37 -26.07 4.64
CA ASN A 194 -4.30 -26.77 5.92
C ASN A 194 -4.05 -28.27 5.73
N LEU A 195 -4.81 -28.90 4.83
CA LEU A 195 -4.63 -30.32 4.50
C LEU A 195 -3.21 -30.63 4.02
N SER A 196 -2.65 -29.75 3.16
CA SER A 196 -1.27 -29.94 2.69
C SER A 196 -0.25 -29.91 3.83
N LEU A 197 -0.46 -29.05 4.84
CA LEU A 197 0.42 -28.99 6.01
C LEU A 197 0.32 -30.26 6.87
N ASP A 198 -0.89 -30.77 7.05
CA ASP A 198 -1.10 -31.95 7.88
C ASP A 198 -0.45 -33.18 7.22
N ILE A 199 -0.54 -33.30 5.89
CA ILE A 199 0.16 -34.33 5.12
C ILE A 199 1.68 -34.17 5.24
N LEU A 200 2.21 -32.96 5.02
CA LEU A 200 3.65 -32.71 5.05
C LEU A 200 4.27 -32.85 6.45
N LYS A 201 3.48 -32.79 7.52
CA LYS A 201 3.93 -33.05 8.89
C LYS A 201 3.96 -34.53 9.23
N ASN A 202 3.20 -35.34 8.51
CA ASN A 202 3.17 -36.80 8.76
C ASN A 202 4.46 -37.42 8.26
N ASN A 203 5.10 -38.21 9.12
CA ASN A 203 6.36 -38.89 8.82
C ASN A 203 6.27 -39.91 7.66
N GLU A 204 5.10 -40.44 7.41
CA GLU A 204 4.84 -41.35 6.30
C GLU A 204 5.07 -40.72 4.92
N PHE A 205 4.91 -39.41 4.83
CA PHE A 205 4.98 -38.65 3.58
C PHE A 205 6.29 -37.83 3.40
N LYS A 206 7.37 -38.22 4.06
CA LYS A 206 8.66 -37.48 4.00
C LYS A 206 9.29 -37.41 2.61
N LYS A 207 8.94 -38.34 1.71
CA LYS A 207 9.49 -38.44 0.34
C LYS A 207 8.62 -37.75 -0.71
N VAL A 208 7.53 -37.12 -0.30
CA VAL A 208 6.61 -36.47 -1.22
C VAL A 208 7.31 -35.35 -1.98
N LYS A 209 7.18 -35.40 -3.31
CA LYS A 209 7.63 -34.35 -4.25
C LYS A 209 6.45 -33.56 -4.84
N ILE A 210 5.33 -34.23 -5.05
CA ILE A 210 4.14 -33.58 -5.60
C ILE A 210 2.94 -33.98 -4.75
N LEU A 211 2.19 -33.00 -4.30
CA LEU A 211 0.92 -33.14 -3.61
C LEU A 211 -0.18 -32.51 -4.45
N ASP A 212 -1.03 -33.28 -5.07
CA ASP A 212 -2.10 -32.77 -5.92
C ASP A 212 -3.45 -32.82 -5.18
N LEU A 213 -3.97 -31.63 -4.88
CA LEU A 213 -5.23 -31.41 -4.14
C LEU A 213 -6.33 -30.84 -5.04
N ARG A 214 -6.17 -30.92 -6.36
CA ARG A 214 -7.11 -30.34 -7.33
C ARG A 214 -8.43 -31.10 -7.42
N GLN A 215 -8.41 -32.38 -7.11
CA GLN A 215 -9.60 -33.22 -7.15
C GLN A 215 -10.36 -33.15 -5.83
N HIS A 216 -11.68 -32.98 -5.92
CA HIS A 216 -12.53 -33.01 -4.73
C HIS A 216 -12.51 -34.43 -4.14
N ASN A 217 -12.26 -34.57 -2.85
CA ASN A 217 -12.20 -35.83 -2.11
C ASN A 217 -11.09 -36.81 -2.55
N GLN A 218 -10.10 -36.37 -3.32
CA GLN A 218 -8.95 -37.20 -3.69
C GLN A 218 -7.65 -36.43 -3.45
N ILE A 219 -6.68 -37.15 -2.92
CA ILE A 219 -5.31 -36.66 -2.73
C ILE A 219 -4.40 -37.54 -3.55
N ILE A 220 -3.68 -36.93 -4.49
CA ILE A 220 -2.69 -37.68 -5.29
C ILE A 220 -1.31 -37.31 -4.79
N ILE A 221 -0.55 -38.28 -4.34
CA ILE A 221 0.79 -38.11 -3.81
C ILE A 221 1.76 -38.78 -4.78
N ASN A 222 2.81 -38.05 -5.17
CA ASN A 222 3.92 -38.62 -5.94
C ASN A 222 5.19 -38.46 -5.11
N GLU A 223 5.85 -39.55 -4.89
CA GLU A 223 7.18 -39.66 -4.29
C GLU A 223 8.22 -39.66 -5.41
N GLY A 224 9.27 -38.83 -5.28
CA GLY A 224 10.35 -38.72 -6.26
C GLY A 224 11.32 -39.87 -6.19
#